data_62adde2d5d3204e055bd23fe3b74a615
#
_entry.id   62adde2d5d3204e055bd23fe3b74a615
#
_cell.length_a   1.000
_cell.length_b   1.000
_cell.length_c   1.000
_cell.angle_alpha   90.00
_cell.angle_beta   90.00
_cell.angle_gamma   90.00
#
_symmetry.space_group_name_H-M   'P 1'
#
loop_
_entity.id
_entity.type
_entity.pdbx_description
1 polymer ?
#
loop_
_entity_poly.entity_id
_entity_poly.type
_entity_poly.pdbx_seq_one_letter_code
_entity_poly.pdbx_strand_id
1 'polypeptide(L)'
;MIYITGDMHGEERINEIKNFILSHTDITYLMILGDFGAIWNEDTSLIRQLSDLSATILFIDGNHENFDLLNAYPREEWNGGYVHHIANNILHLMRGNIYEIENRTFFVFGGAVSADKNLRKEGVSWWPQEEATESQLNYARSMLERAQNVDYILTHCGNMEAVQRAYLQTGNGKLKVCRQSIKISTLLRDITYSMWFCGHYHMDYQAGKYIFLYKTFYKLEAEAGHER
;
A
#
# COMPACT_ATOMS: atom_id res chain seq x y z
N MET A 1 15.24 -8.13 -5.88
CA MET A 1 14.01 -8.22 -6.70
C MET A 1 12.79 -7.77 -5.88
N ILE A 2 11.93 -6.94 -6.44
CA ILE A 2 10.73 -6.38 -5.79
C ILE A 2 9.48 -7.13 -6.25
N TYR A 3 8.63 -7.52 -5.31
CA TYR A 3 7.29 -8.04 -5.56
C TYR A 3 6.25 -7.17 -4.85
N ILE A 4 5.06 -7.04 -5.44
CA ILE A 4 3.95 -6.25 -4.91
C ILE A 4 2.71 -7.13 -4.84
N THR A 5 1.96 -7.09 -3.74
CA THR A 5 0.69 -7.81 -3.56
C THR A 5 -0.35 -6.91 -2.90
N GLY A 6 -1.61 -7.32 -2.94
CA GLY A 6 -2.71 -6.61 -2.30
C GLY A 6 -2.80 -6.87 -0.79
N ASP A 7 -3.98 -6.65 -0.27
CA ASP A 7 -4.35 -6.71 1.14
C ASP A 7 -3.95 -8.03 1.81
N MET A 8 -3.38 -7.97 3.03
CA MET A 8 -2.97 -9.17 3.77
C MET A 8 -4.06 -9.66 4.72
N HIS A 9 -4.74 -8.76 5.42
CA HIS A 9 -5.73 -9.06 6.45
C HIS A 9 -5.22 -10.01 7.56
N GLY A 10 -4.00 -9.79 8.04
CA GLY A 10 -3.43 -10.54 9.15
C GLY A 10 -3.40 -12.05 8.91
N GLU A 11 -4.13 -12.81 9.74
CA GLU A 11 -4.16 -14.27 9.66
C GLU A 11 -4.71 -14.84 8.36
N GLU A 12 -5.55 -14.07 7.62
CA GLU A 12 -6.20 -14.56 6.40
C GLU A 12 -5.19 -14.98 5.33
N ARG A 13 -4.14 -14.17 5.11
CA ARG A 13 -3.17 -14.42 4.04
C ARG A 13 -1.73 -14.63 4.49
N ILE A 14 -1.44 -14.66 5.79
CA ILE A 14 -0.06 -14.79 6.26
C ILE A 14 0.64 -16.05 5.73
N ASN A 15 -0.06 -17.19 5.68
CA ASN A 15 0.53 -18.44 5.19
C ASN A 15 0.82 -18.39 3.69
N GLU A 16 -0.02 -17.72 2.90
CA GLU A 16 0.21 -17.50 1.48
C GLU A 16 1.46 -16.65 1.25
N ILE A 17 1.59 -15.54 1.98
CA ILE A 17 2.75 -14.64 1.92
C ILE A 17 4.04 -15.35 2.36
N LYS A 18 4.00 -16.10 3.47
CA LYS A 18 5.16 -16.89 3.93
C LYS A 18 5.61 -17.91 2.89
N ASN A 19 4.67 -18.69 2.37
CA ASN A 19 4.97 -19.70 1.35
C ASN A 19 5.53 -19.07 0.08
N PHE A 20 5.00 -17.92 -0.33
CA PHE A 20 5.51 -17.18 -1.47
C PHE A 20 6.97 -16.76 -1.25
N ILE A 21 7.29 -16.11 -0.12
CA ILE A 21 8.66 -15.66 0.19
C ILE A 21 9.61 -16.85 0.27
N LEU A 22 9.21 -17.94 0.93
CA LEU A 22 10.05 -19.15 1.08
C LEU A 22 10.32 -19.86 -0.25
N SER A 23 9.41 -19.74 -1.23
CA SER A 23 9.57 -20.36 -2.55
C SER A 23 10.32 -19.48 -3.56
N HIS A 24 10.58 -18.19 -3.24
CA HIS A 24 11.23 -17.22 -4.12
C HIS A 24 12.50 -16.67 -3.46
N THR A 25 13.62 -17.35 -3.67
CA THR A 25 14.92 -16.98 -3.06
C THR A 25 15.52 -15.68 -3.61
N ASP A 26 15.00 -15.16 -4.71
CA ASP A 26 15.42 -13.90 -5.36
C ASP A 26 14.68 -12.66 -4.81
N ILE A 27 13.70 -12.84 -3.92
CA ILE A 27 12.94 -11.73 -3.36
C ILE A 27 13.78 -10.93 -2.36
N THR A 28 13.92 -9.63 -2.59
CA THR A 28 14.53 -8.67 -1.66
C THR A 28 13.45 -7.93 -0.90
N TYR A 29 12.43 -7.43 -1.61
CA TYR A 29 11.33 -6.65 -1.06
C TYR A 29 9.98 -7.25 -1.45
N LEU A 30 9.09 -7.39 -0.48
CA LEU A 30 7.66 -7.61 -0.70
C LEU A 30 6.90 -6.36 -0.25
N MET A 31 6.18 -5.71 -1.18
CA MET A 31 5.34 -4.55 -0.90
C MET A 31 3.87 -4.98 -0.78
N ILE A 32 3.22 -4.65 0.34
CA ILE A 32 1.82 -4.98 0.63
C ILE A 32 0.98 -3.70 0.57
N LEU A 33 -0.08 -3.71 -0.24
CA LEU A 33 -0.87 -2.53 -0.57
C LEU A 33 -2.01 -2.25 0.42
N GLY A 34 -1.72 -2.32 1.72
CA GLY A 34 -2.63 -1.97 2.80
C GLY A 34 -3.37 -3.16 3.40
N ASP A 35 -4.23 -2.85 4.36
CA ASP A 35 -4.94 -3.84 5.16
C ASP A 35 -3.98 -4.94 5.67
N PHE A 36 -2.86 -4.48 6.25
CA PHE A 36 -1.80 -5.37 6.73
C PHE A 36 -2.33 -6.27 7.84
N GLY A 37 -3.06 -5.71 8.81
CA GLY A 37 -3.81 -6.44 9.82
C GLY A 37 -2.98 -7.25 10.83
N ALA A 38 -1.64 -7.20 10.75
CA ALA A 38 -0.77 -7.90 11.71
C ALA A 38 -0.52 -7.10 13.00
N ILE A 39 -0.96 -5.83 13.03
CA ILE A 39 -0.83 -4.91 14.17
C ILE A 39 -2.24 -4.53 14.64
N TRP A 40 -3.06 -5.53 14.98
CA TRP A 40 -4.46 -5.30 15.36
C TRP A 40 -4.65 -5.17 16.88
N ASN A 41 -3.84 -5.86 17.63
CA ASN A 41 -3.82 -5.89 19.09
C ASN A 41 -2.37 -6.02 19.60
N GLU A 42 -2.18 -6.25 20.89
CA GLU A 42 -0.85 -6.43 21.49
C GLU A 42 -0.19 -7.78 21.18
N ASP A 43 -0.88 -8.70 20.48
CA ASP A 43 -0.30 -9.97 20.05
C ASP A 43 0.64 -9.74 18.86
N THR A 44 1.92 -9.95 19.08
CA THR A 44 2.97 -9.81 18.08
C THR A 44 3.30 -11.12 17.34
N SER A 45 2.48 -12.15 17.47
CA SER A 45 2.75 -13.47 16.89
C SER A 45 2.88 -13.45 15.37
N LEU A 46 2.04 -12.67 14.67
CA LEU A 46 2.13 -12.49 13.21
C LEU A 46 3.40 -11.73 12.81
N ILE A 47 3.74 -10.67 13.55
CA ILE A 47 4.97 -9.90 13.31
C ILE A 47 6.20 -10.80 13.47
N ARG A 48 6.27 -11.63 14.52
CA ARG A 48 7.39 -12.57 14.70
C ARG A 48 7.49 -13.54 13.53
N GLN A 49 6.38 -14.16 13.11
CA GLN A 49 6.38 -15.08 11.98
C GLN A 49 6.86 -14.43 10.66
N LEU A 50 6.56 -13.16 10.45
CA LEU A 50 7.02 -12.40 9.28
C LEU A 50 8.48 -11.95 9.43
N SER A 51 8.92 -11.66 10.66
CA SER A 51 10.30 -11.24 10.96
C SER A 51 11.33 -12.34 10.72
N ASP A 52 10.91 -13.60 10.76
CA ASP A 52 11.78 -14.75 10.49
C ASP A 52 12.04 -14.98 8.98
N LEU A 53 11.39 -14.20 8.10
CA LEU A 53 11.55 -14.33 6.66
C LEU A 53 12.74 -13.53 6.15
N SER A 54 13.32 -13.98 5.03
CA SER A 54 14.50 -13.36 4.42
C SER A 54 14.22 -12.06 3.68
N ALA A 55 12.98 -11.84 3.24
CA ALA A 55 12.59 -10.64 2.52
C ALA A 55 12.30 -9.47 3.47
N THR A 56 12.60 -8.26 3.03
CA THR A 56 12.09 -7.05 3.68
C THR A 56 10.64 -6.82 3.26
N ILE A 57 9.75 -6.76 4.23
CA ILE A 57 8.32 -6.50 4.03
C ILE A 57 8.08 -5.01 4.22
N LEU A 58 7.63 -4.37 3.14
CA LEU A 58 7.21 -2.98 3.12
C LEU A 58 5.68 -2.96 2.99
N PHE A 59 4.98 -2.25 3.83
CA PHE A 59 3.54 -2.14 3.67
C PHE A 59 3.08 -0.68 3.77
N ILE A 60 1.99 -0.36 3.11
CA ILE A 60 1.24 0.87 3.33
C ILE A 60 0.05 0.57 4.23
N ASP A 61 -0.50 1.56 4.87
CA ASP A 61 -1.73 1.36 5.65
C ASP A 61 -2.97 1.25 4.74
N GLY A 62 -3.93 0.44 5.16
CA GLY A 62 -5.26 0.35 4.56
C GLY A 62 -6.32 1.06 5.39
N ASN A 63 -7.58 0.63 5.27
CA ASN A 63 -8.65 1.05 6.18
C ASN A 63 -8.90 0.04 7.32
N HIS A 64 -8.34 -1.15 7.21
CA HIS A 64 -8.38 -2.17 8.26
C HIS A 64 -7.06 -2.20 9.04
N GLU A 65 -6.77 -1.10 9.76
CA GLU A 65 -5.60 -1.00 10.64
C GLU A 65 -6.01 -0.51 12.04
N ASN A 66 -5.30 -0.96 13.06
CA ASN A 66 -5.33 -0.31 14.37
C ASN A 66 -4.33 0.86 14.36
N PHE A 67 -4.82 2.05 14.02
CA PHE A 67 -3.96 3.23 13.87
C PHE A 67 -3.35 3.70 15.19
N ASP A 68 -3.96 3.39 16.35
CA ASP A 68 -3.39 3.74 17.64
C ASP A 68 -2.10 2.95 17.88
N LEU A 69 -2.12 1.64 17.61
CA LEU A 69 -0.94 0.79 17.73
C LEU A 69 0.09 1.07 16.60
N LEU A 70 -0.37 1.23 15.35
CA LEU A 70 0.52 1.51 14.23
C LEU A 70 1.31 2.81 14.43
N ASN A 71 0.64 3.87 14.87
CA ASN A 71 1.28 5.17 15.10
C ASN A 71 2.14 5.24 16.38
N ALA A 72 2.08 4.22 17.24
CA ALA A 72 2.94 4.13 18.42
C ALA A 72 4.35 3.61 18.10
N TYR A 73 4.57 3.03 16.92
CA TYR A 73 5.89 2.59 16.50
C TYR A 73 6.83 3.77 16.23
N PRO A 74 8.16 3.59 16.41
CA PRO A 74 9.14 4.63 16.15
C PRO A 74 9.09 5.09 14.69
N ARG A 75 9.12 6.42 14.50
CA ARG A 75 9.25 7.02 13.17
C ARG A 75 10.71 7.24 12.86
N GLU A 76 11.15 6.77 11.72
CA GLU A 76 12.54 6.86 11.25
C GLU A 76 12.60 7.33 9.79
N GLU A 77 13.73 7.89 9.38
CA GLU A 77 14.01 8.17 7.98
C GLU A 77 14.56 6.90 7.30
N TRP A 78 14.00 6.56 6.15
CA TRP A 78 14.42 5.42 5.37
C TRP A 78 14.22 5.68 3.87
N ASN A 79 15.30 5.54 3.08
CA ASN A 79 15.28 5.64 1.62
C ASN A 79 14.54 6.87 1.06
N GLY A 80 14.74 8.05 1.67
CA GLY A 80 14.17 9.33 1.22
C GLY A 80 12.80 9.68 1.81
N GLY A 81 12.16 8.77 2.55
CA GLY A 81 10.88 9.00 3.21
C GLY A 81 10.90 8.64 4.69
N TYR A 82 9.74 8.78 5.34
CA TYR A 82 9.55 8.37 6.73
C TYR A 82 8.81 7.03 6.81
N VAL A 83 9.24 6.18 7.73
CA VAL A 83 8.63 4.87 8.01
C VAL A 83 8.31 4.74 9.49
N HIS A 84 7.33 3.88 9.84
CA HIS A 84 7.31 3.27 11.16
C HIS A 84 8.11 1.98 11.11
N HIS A 85 9.10 1.86 12.01
CA HIS A 85 9.94 0.67 12.14
C HIS A 85 9.22 -0.37 13.00
N ILE A 86 8.63 -1.38 12.38
CA ILE A 86 7.82 -2.39 13.07
C ILE A 86 8.72 -3.51 13.60
N ALA A 87 9.63 -4.00 12.76
CA ALA A 87 10.64 -5.00 13.07
C ALA A 87 11.83 -4.85 12.12
N ASN A 88 12.92 -5.59 12.33
CA ASN A 88 14.16 -5.46 11.53
C ASN A 88 13.95 -5.52 10.01
N ASN A 89 12.98 -6.31 9.56
CA ASN A 89 12.65 -6.47 8.14
C ASN A 89 11.20 -6.09 7.82
N ILE A 90 10.49 -5.36 8.69
CA ILE A 90 9.10 -4.95 8.47
C ILE A 90 8.98 -3.44 8.69
N LEU A 91 8.67 -2.72 7.62
CA LEU A 91 8.55 -1.26 7.63
C LEU A 91 7.18 -0.82 7.10
N HIS A 92 6.52 0.07 7.83
CA HIS A 92 5.33 0.77 7.36
C HIS A 92 5.73 2.03 6.60
N LEU A 93 5.45 2.08 5.31
CA LEU A 93 5.71 3.23 4.45
C LEU A 93 4.64 4.30 4.69
N MET A 94 5.03 5.46 5.25
CA MET A 94 4.09 6.50 5.65
C MET A 94 3.54 7.28 4.46
N ARG A 95 2.30 7.72 4.56
CA ARG A 95 1.56 8.45 3.51
C ARG A 95 2.29 9.71 3.03
N GLY A 96 2.25 9.93 1.72
CA GLY A 96 2.75 11.14 1.07
C GLY A 96 4.25 11.21 0.87
N ASN A 97 4.98 10.16 1.25
CA ASN A 97 6.42 10.08 1.04
C ASN A 97 6.76 9.49 -0.34
N ILE A 98 7.97 9.78 -0.79
CA ILE A 98 8.59 9.17 -1.96
C ILE A 98 9.83 8.43 -1.49
N TYR A 99 9.95 7.16 -1.88
CA TYR A 99 11.05 6.29 -1.49
C TYR A 99 11.86 5.90 -2.73
N GLU A 100 13.17 5.83 -2.58
CA GLU A 100 14.07 5.29 -3.60
C GLU A 100 14.49 3.87 -3.22
N ILE A 101 14.02 2.87 -3.98
CA ILE A 101 14.25 1.44 -3.72
C ILE A 101 14.75 0.78 -4.99
N GLU A 102 15.95 0.18 -4.96
CA GLU A 102 16.60 -0.42 -6.14
C GLU A 102 16.63 0.55 -7.36
N ASN A 103 17.03 1.81 -7.13
CA ASN A 103 17.11 2.91 -8.13
C ASN A 103 15.77 3.27 -8.79
N ARG A 104 14.65 3.03 -8.11
CA ARG A 104 13.29 3.37 -8.56
C ARG A 104 12.59 4.18 -7.49
N THR A 105 11.79 5.13 -7.93
CA THR A 105 11.03 6.03 -7.06
C THR A 105 9.59 5.56 -6.90
N PHE A 106 9.15 5.45 -5.65
CA PHE A 106 7.80 5.02 -5.27
C PHE A 106 7.11 6.11 -4.48
N PHE A 107 6.08 6.72 -5.03
CA PHE A 107 5.18 7.55 -4.25
C PHE A 107 4.17 6.66 -3.53
N VAL A 108 3.97 6.90 -2.24
CA VAL A 108 3.15 6.05 -1.38
C VAL A 108 2.01 6.87 -0.75
N PHE A 109 0.78 6.32 -0.79
CA PHE A 109 -0.34 6.91 -0.07
C PHE A 109 -1.38 5.87 0.34
N GLY A 110 -1.39 5.51 1.62
CA GLY A 110 -2.31 4.54 2.19
C GLY A 110 -3.71 5.09 2.48
N GLY A 111 -4.53 4.25 3.09
CA GLY A 111 -5.88 4.56 3.56
C GLY A 111 -6.98 4.45 2.51
N ALA A 112 -8.18 4.20 3.02
CA ALA A 112 -9.43 4.24 2.27
C ALA A 112 -10.59 4.53 3.23
N VAL A 113 -11.81 4.66 2.69
CA VAL A 113 -13.01 4.85 3.52
C VAL A 113 -13.72 3.51 3.67
N SER A 114 -13.85 3.03 4.90
CA SER A 114 -14.63 1.82 5.22
C SER A 114 -16.10 2.00 4.87
N ALA A 115 -16.62 1.13 4.02
CA ALA A 115 -18.02 1.16 3.60
C ALA A 115 -18.97 0.79 4.75
N ASP A 116 -18.48 0.07 5.74
CA ASP A 116 -19.20 -0.49 6.88
C ASP A 116 -18.89 0.23 8.21
N LYS A 117 -18.24 1.40 8.16
CA LYS A 117 -17.84 2.15 9.38
C LYS A 117 -18.98 2.39 10.37
N ASN A 118 -20.22 2.55 9.87
CA ASN A 118 -21.40 2.74 10.73
C ASN A 118 -21.78 1.48 11.53
N LEU A 119 -21.24 0.30 11.19
CA LEU A 119 -21.43 -0.97 11.89
C LEU A 119 -20.24 -1.28 12.81
N ARG A 120 -19.21 -0.42 12.81
CA ARG A 120 -17.97 -0.58 13.57
C ARG A 120 -17.93 0.39 14.75
N LYS A 121 -17.05 0.11 15.72
CA LYS A 121 -16.86 0.93 16.91
C LYS A 121 -15.51 1.65 16.81
N GLU A 122 -15.53 2.99 16.93
CA GLU A 122 -14.34 3.82 16.94
C GLU A 122 -13.38 3.43 18.08
N GLY A 123 -12.07 3.38 17.76
CA GLY A 123 -11.00 2.96 18.67
C GLY A 123 -10.99 1.47 19.04
N VAL A 124 -11.82 0.65 18.38
CA VAL A 124 -11.89 -0.82 18.60
C VAL A 124 -11.83 -1.61 17.30
N SER A 125 -12.61 -1.21 16.32
CA SER A 125 -12.69 -1.90 15.02
C SER A 125 -12.73 -0.93 13.84
N TRP A 126 -12.65 0.38 14.10
CA TRP A 126 -12.57 1.45 13.12
C TRP A 126 -11.87 2.66 13.73
N TRP A 127 -11.11 3.39 12.92
CA TRP A 127 -10.40 4.61 13.29
C TRP A 127 -10.60 5.70 12.23
N PRO A 128 -10.83 6.97 12.64
CA PRO A 128 -10.95 8.08 11.68
C PRO A 128 -9.70 8.27 10.81
N GLN A 129 -8.55 7.83 11.30
CA GLN A 129 -7.25 7.90 10.60
C GLN A 129 -7.21 7.06 9.32
N GLU A 130 -8.20 6.17 9.06
CA GLU A 130 -8.30 5.48 7.76
C GLU A 130 -8.42 6.49 6.60
N GLU A 131 -9.06 7.64 6.82
CA GLU A 131 -9.16 8.73 5.85
C GLU A 131 -7.97 9.70 5.98
N ALA A 132 -7.49 10.20 4.84
CA ALA A 132 -6.44 11.20 4.82
C ALA A 132 -6.93 12.56 5.33
N THR A 133 -6.10 13.18 6.18
CA THR A 133 -6.27 14.57 6.60
C THR A 133 -5.79 15.54 5.53
N GLU A 134 -6.26 16.78 5.58
CA GLU A 134 -5.76 17.84 4.68
C GLU A 134 -4.26 18.11 4.88
N SER A 135 -3.74 17.96 6.10
CA SER A 135 -2.30 18.09 6.37
C SER A 135 -1.48 17.03 5.62
N GLN A 136 -1.94 15.77 5.62
CA GLN A 136 -1.27 14.69 4.87
C GLN A 136 -1.34 14.92 3.35
N LEU A 137 -2.47 15.41 2.83
CA LEU A 137 -2.61 15.75 1.41
C LEU A 137 -1.71 16.92 1.01
N ASN A 138 -1.58 17.95 1.86
CA ASN A 138 -0.71 19.09 1.61
C ASN A 138 0.78 18.67 1.67
N TYR A 139 1.15 17.81 2.61
CA TYR A 139 2.49 17.22 2.66
C TYR A 139 2.80 16.43 1.38
N ALA A 140 1.91 15.54 0.99
CA ALA A 140 2.06 14.74 -0.24
C ALA A 140 2.21 15.64 -1.49
N ARG A 141 1.40 16.70 -1.59
CA ARG A 141 1.51 17.68 -2.67
C ARG A 141 2.89 18.31 -2.71
N SER A 142 3.42 18.74 -1.57
CA SER A 142 4.76 19.36 -1.50
C SER A 142 5.89 18.40 -1.90
N MET A 143 5.74 17.10 -1.61
CA MET A 143 6.70 16.08 -2.02
C MET A 143 6.65 15.85 -3.54
N LEU A 144 5.46 15.76 -4.11
CA LEU A 144 5.24 15.57 -5.55
C LEU A 144 5.68 16.78 -6.38
N GLU A 145 5.46 18.03 -5.89
CA GLU A 145 5.92 19.25 -6.54
C GLU A 145 7.46 19.29 -6.65
N ARG A 146 8.17 18.74 -5.67
CA ARG A 146 9.64 18.66 -5.70
C ARG A 146 10.15 17.58 -6.64
N ALA A 147 9.46 16.43 -6.69
CA ALA A 147 9.87 15.29 -7.50
C ALA A 147 9.47 15.42 -8.96
N GLN A 148 8.32 16.06 -9.27
CA GLN A 148 7.69 16.24 -10.59
C GLN A 148 7.26 14.94 -11.27
N ASN A 149 8.00 13.86 -11.10
CA ASN A 149 7.68 12.52 -11.60
C ASN A 149 8.10 11.46 -10.57
N VAL A 150 7.53 10.27 -10.70
CA VAL A 150 7.91 9.07 -9.95
C VAL A 150 7.76 7.86 -10.87
N ASP A 151 8.51 6.78 -10.62
CA ASP A 151 8.37 5.58 -11.45
C ASP A 151 7.08 4.85 -11.14
N TYR A 152 6.75 4.73 -9.87
CA TYR A 152 5.59 3.95 -9.41
C TYR A 152 4.77 4.68 -8.36
N ILE A 153 3.46 4.44 -8.40
CA ILE A 153 2.51 4.89 -7.38
C ILE A 153 1.97 3.66 -6.65
N LEU A 154 2.04 3.66 -5.32
CA LEU A 154 1.48 2.66 -4.44
C LEU A 154 0.41 3.28 -3.56
N THR A 155 -0.84 2.86 -3.72
CA THR A 155 -1.94 3.34 -2.88
C THR A 155 -2.80 2.17 -2.41
N HIS A 156 -3.50 2.34 -1.28
CA HIS A 156 -4.48 1.34 -0.91
C HIS A 156 -5.72 1.44 -1.80
N CYS A 157 -6.37 2.60 -1.89
CA CYS A 157 -7.45 2.80 -2.86
C CYS A 157 -6.93 3.36 -4.20
N GLY A 158 -7.56 2.95 -5.30
CA GLY A 158 -7.11 3.24 -6.67
C GLY A 158 -7.59 4.58 -7.24
N ASN A 159 -7.11 4.89 -8.44
CA ASN A 159 -7.60 5.98 -9.25
C ASN A 159 -9.11 5.81 -9.55
N MET A 160 -9.90 6.85 -9.38
CA MET A 160 -11.36 6.79 -9.47
C MET A 160 -11.86 6.29 -10.83
N GLU A 161 -11.28 6.76 -11.93
CA GLU A 161 -11.68 6.34 -13.28
C GLU A 161 -11.30 4.89 -13.57
N ALA A 162 -10.10 4.48 -13.11
CA ALA A 162 -9.64 3.09 -13.26
C ALA A 162 -10.52 2.14 -12.44
N VAL A 163 -10.91 2.53 -11.23
CA VAL A 163 -11.84 1.78 -10.38
C VAL A 163 -13.19 1.61 -11.07
N GLN A 164 -13.75 2.68 -11.65
CA GLN A 164 -15.02 2.59 -12.39
C GLN A 164 -14.92 1.60 -13.57
N ARG A 165 -13.84 1.67 -14.34
CA ARG A 165 -13.59 0.73 -15.45
C ARG A 165 -13.49 -0.71 -14.98
N ALA A 166 -12.73 -0.95 -13.91
CA ALA A 166 -12.56 -2.29 -13.34
C ALA A 166 -13.92 -2.90 -12.94
N TYR A 167 -14.76 -2.15 -12.23
CA TYR A 167 -16.10 -2.61 -11.84
C TYR A 167 -17.01 -2.89 -13.04
N LEU A 168 -16.99 -2.03 -14.07
CA LEU A 168 -17.80 -2.23 -15.28
C LEU A 168 -17.38 -3.47 -16.06
N GLN A 169 -16.08 -3.77 -16.10
CA GLN A 169 -15.56 -4.90 -16.89
C GLN A 169 -15.60 -6.23 -16.14
N THR A 170 -15.40 -6.22 -14.82
CA THR A 170 -15.41 -7.46 -14.02
C THR A 170 -16.82 -7.86 -13.56
N GLY A 171 -17.80 -6.96 -13.66
CA GLY A 171 -19.17 -7.22 -13.16
C GLY A 171 -19.25 -7.32 -11.63
N ASN A 172 -18.22 -6.93 -10.91
CA ASN A 172 -18.13 -7.06 -9.45
C ASN A 172 -19.01 -6.05 -8.70
N GLY A 173 -20.33 -6.25 -8.78
CA GLY A 173 -21.27 -5.56 -7.91
C GLY A 173 -21.48 -4.06 -8.21
N LYS A 174 -22.02 -3.33 -7.24
CA LYS A 174 -22.23 -1.89 -7.35
C LYS A 174 -21.00 -1.14 -6.91
N LEU A 175 -20.43 -0.29 -7.78
CA LEU A 175 -19.36 0.63 -7.46
C LEU A 175 -19.75 1.49 -6.23
N LYS A 176 -19.00 1.39 -5.17
CA LYS A 176 -19.05 2.33 -4.05
C LYS A 176 -17.98 3.39 -4.26
N VAL A 177 -18.38 4.64 -4.40
CA VAL A 177 -17.46 5.77 -4.54
C VAL A 177 -16.70 5.95 -3.23
N CYS A 178 -15.39 5.73 -3.27
CA CYS A 178 -14.51 6.02 -2.15
C CYS A 178 -14.03 7.48 -2.25
N ARG A 179 -14.34 8.31 -1.24
CA ARG A 179 -13.89 9.72 -1.21
C ARG A 179 -12.36 9.84 -1.23
N GLN A 180 -11.66 8.89 -0.65
CA GLN A 180 -10.20 8.82 -0.69
C GLN A 180 -9.70 8.65 -2.12
N SER A 181 -10.32 7.81 -2.95
CA SER A 181 -9.98 7.67 -4.38
C SER A 181 -10.09 8.98 -5.15
N ILE A 182 -11.11 9.80 -4.84
CA ILE A 182 -11.27 11.12 -5.47
C ILE A 182 -10.12 12.04 -5.06
N LYS A 183 -9.79 12.12 -3.76
CA LYS A 183 -8.69 12.96 -3.24
C LYS A 183 -7.36 12.59 -3.88
N ILE A 184 -7.04 11.30 -3.94
CA ILE A 184 -5.79 10.78 -4.51
C ILE A 184 -5.75 10.99 -6.03
N SER A 185 -6.85 10.74 -6.74
CA SER A 185 -6.92 11.00 -8.19
C SER A 185 -6.68 12.47 -8.53
N THR A 186 -7.18 13.37 -7.68
CA THR A 186 -6.96 14.82 -7.84
C THR A 186 -5.51 15.19 -7.51
N LEU A 187 -4.94 14.63 -6.46
CA LEU A 187 -3.54 14.86 -6.05
C LEU A 187 -2.55 14.45 -7.14
N LEU A 188 -2.80 13.34 -7.82
CA LEU A 188 -1.90 12.71 -8.79
C LEU A 188 -2.21 13.03 -10.26
N ARG A 189 -3.11 13.97 -10.52
CA ARG A 189 -3.59 14.28 -11.88
C ARG A 189 -2.47 14.65 -12.85
N ASP A 190 -1.55 15.49 -12.40
CA ASP A 190 -0.51 16.08 -13.23
C ASP A 190 0.86 15.41 -13.04
N ILE A 191 0.91 14.27 -12.32
CA ILE A 191 2.14 13.52 -12.05
C ILE A 191 2.37 12.49 -13.13
N THR A 192 3.59 12.45 -13.65
CA THR A 192 4.04 11.41 -14.59
C THR A 192 4.52 10.18 -13.81
N TYR A 193 4.07 8.99 -14.23
CA TYR A 193 4.46 7.70 -13.64
C TYR A 193 4.26 6.56 -14.64
N SER A 194 4.98 5.45 -14.44
CA SER A 194 4.89 4.26 -15.28
C SER A 194 3.69 3.39 -14.91
N MET A 195 3.55 3.04 -13.61
CA MET A 195 2.45 2.20 -13.13
C MET A 195 1.90 2.70 -11.80
N TRP A 196 0.62 2.43 -11.57
CA TRP A 196 -0.09 2.70 -10.33
C TRP A 196 -0.69 1.41 -9.80
N PHE A 197 -0.18 0.93 -8.66
CA PHE A 197 -0.65 -0.26 -7.97
C PHE A 197 -1.60 0.10 -6.83
N CYS A 198 -2.69 -0.66 -6.67
CA CYS A 198 -3.64 -0.49 -5.57
C CYS A 198 -4.22 -1.83 -5.08
N GLY A 199 -4.60 -1.87 -3.79
CA GLY A 199 -5.32 -2.95 -3.13
C GLY A 199 -6.82 -2.65 -2.98
N HIS A 200 -7.39 -2.90 -1.79
CA HIS A 200 -8.72 -2.50 -1.31
C HIS A 200 -9.92 -3.16 -2.00
N TYR A 201 -9.86 -3.42 -3.29
CA TYR A 201 -11.01 -3.88 -4.08
C TYR A 201 -11.12 -5.40 -4.15
N HIS A 202 -10.20 -6.14 -3.54
CA HIS A 202 -10.12 -7.60 -3.53
C HIS A 202 -10.25 -8.21 -4.93
N MET A 203 -9.60 -7.60 -5.91
CA MET A 203 -9.54 -8.08 -7.28
C MET A 203 -8.14 -8.01 -7.85
N ASP A 204 -7.80 -8.99 -8.69
CA ASP A 204 -6.61 -8.97 -9.53
C ASP A 204 -7.04 -8.52 -10.93
N TYR A 205 -6.67 -7.31 -11.34
CA TYR A 205 -7.11 -6.71 -12.58
C TYR A 205 -6.12 -5.65 -13.09
N GLN A 206 -5.91 -5.60 -14.38
CA GLN A 206 -5.06 -4.60 -15.01
C GLN A 206 -5.84 -3.77 -16.04
N ALA A 207 -5.76 -2.45 -15.94
CA ALA A 207 -6.32 -1.48 -16.87
C ALA A 207 -5.24 -0.49 -17.34
N GLY A 208 -4.50 -0.86 -18.38
CA GLY A 208 -3.36 -0.08 -18.83
C GLY A 208 -2.28 0.00 -17.76
N LYS A 209 -1.97 1.21 -17.28
CA LYS A 209 -0.98 1.44 -16.23
C LYS A 209 -1.51 1.27 -14.79
N TYR A 210 -2.80 0.96 -14.62
CA TYR A 210 -3.42 0.74 -13.31
C TYR A 210 -3.50 -0.76 -13.02
N ILE A 211 -2.90 -1.17 -11.90
CA ILE A 211 -2.79 -2.56 -11.47
C ILE A 211 -3.50 -2.71 -10.13
N PHE A 212 -4.58 -3.47 -10.12
CA PHE A 212 -5.32 -3.85 -8.93
C PHE A 212 -4.80 -5.20 -8.46
N LEU A 213 -4.41 -5.31 -7.21
CA LEU A 213 -3.86 -6.53 -6.65
C LEU A 213 -4.66 -6.97 -5.42
N TYR A 214 -4.86 -8.28 -5.32
CA TYR A 214 -5.37 -8.94 -4.14
C TYR A 214 -4.53 -10.17 -3.82
N LYS A 215 -4.66 -11.25 -4.61
CA LYS A 215 -3.94 -12.51 -4.40
C LYS A 215 -2.69 -12.66 -5.27
N THR A 216 -2.62 -11.94 -6.37
CA THR A 216 -1.45 -11.97 -7.26
C THR A 216 -0.25 -11.31 -6.60
N PHE A 217 0.92 -11.93 -6.75
CA PHE A 217 2.22 -11.35 -6.45
C PHE A 217 2.81 -10.84 -7.76
N TYR A 218 2.77 -9.53 -7.95
CA TYR A 218 3.28 -8.88 -9.15
C TYR A 218 4.79 -8.70 -9.05
N LYS A 219 5.54 -9.33 -9.94
CA LYS A 219 6.99 -9.15 -10.05
C LYS A 219 7.29 -7.84 -10.78
N LEU A 220 8.02 -6.94 -10.13
CA LEU A 220 8.47 -5.73 -10.76
C LEU A 220 9.74 -6.03 -11.56
N GLU A 221 9.62 -6.06 -12.90
CA GLU A 221 10.74 -6.36 -13.79
C GLU A 221 11.88 -5.36 -13.59
N ALA A 222 13.13 -5.86 -13.67
CA ALA A 222 14.28 -4.97 -13.76
C ALA A 222 14.17 -4.18 -15.07
N GLU A 223 14.36 -2.86 -15.01
CA GLU A 223 14.49 -2.10 -16.26
C GLU A 223 15.62 -2.72 -17.09
N ALA A 224 15.31 -3.08 -18.35
CA ALA A 224 16.33 -3.42 -19.32
C ALA A 224 17.24 -2.18 -19.42
N GLY A 225 18.49 -2.32 -18.99
CA GLY A 225 19.42 -1.21 -18.85
C GLY A 225 19.38 -0.29 -20.06
N HIS A 226 18.91 0.91 -19.89
CA HIS A 226 19.22 1.99 -20.80
C HIS A 226 20.66 2.37 -20.45
N GLU A 227 21.60 1.84 -21.23
CA GLU A 227 22.95 2.43 -21.29
C GLU A 227 22.76 3.92 -21.57
N ARG A 228 23.11 4.75 -20.59
CA ARG A 228 23.18 6.20 -20.73
C ARG A 228 24.47 6.61 -21.42
#